data_2d183db001c9ad71c8b78c15918b4859
#
_entry.id   2d183db001c9ad71c8b78c15918b4859
#
_cell.length_a   1.000
_cell.length_b   1.000
_cell.length_c   1.000
_cell.angle_alpha   90.00
_cell.angle_beta   90.00
_cell.angle_gamma   90.00
#
_symmetry.space_group_name_H-M   'P 1'
#
loop_
_entity.id
_entity.type
_entity.pdbx_description
1 polymer ?
#
loop_
_entity_poly.entity_id
_entity_poly.type
_entity_poly.pdbx_seq_one_letter_code
_entity_poly.pdbx_strand_id
1 'polypeptide(L)'
;MQISSWVRIFLALIGSVLFLDGAILIAFKKIHIGTVLPFLLGLFFCLYAYFYYHIERFFFYHFRLHSVWRFGWLCFWIWLISLGYFFHYLSNHQIKNQNIAPVKAIIVLGTGVKNDQPSATLAKRLDRAAPIALAQPTAKLVMTGGISEAIVMSRYVQQHHHIPASQVILEDKSTSTELNLKNSQTLLQAQQINIQQPIAIVTSDFHTLRASAIARKQGYHHAIMLGASTPLETRYNAWLREYFAYASGWLLDEY
;
A
#
# COMPACT_ATOMS: atom_id res chain seq x y z
N MET A 1 -6.14 -39.02 -8.71
CA MET A 1 -5.51 -38.44 -9.92
C MET A 1 -4.09 -38.05 -9.51
N GLN A 2 -3.07 -38.78 -9.99
CA GLN A 2 -1.68 -38.45 -9.62
C GLN A 2 -1.31 -37.09 -10.27
N ILE A 3 -0.99 -36.09 -9.42
CA ILE A 3 -0.36 -34.87 -9.92
C ILE A 3 0.99 -35.26 -10.54
N SER A 4 1.26 -34.77 -11.76
CA SER A 4 2.52 -35.08 -12.45
C SER A 4 3.72 -34.55 -11.63
N SER A 5 4.87 -35.20 -11.75
CA SER A 5 6.10 -34.76 -11.09
C SER A 5 6.43 -33.27 -11.37
N TRP A 6 6.07 -32.78 -12.53
CA TRP A 6 6.23 -31.37 -12.91
C TRP A 6 5.44 -30.39 -12.04
N VAL A 7 4.18 -30.73 -11.68
CA VAL A 7 3.36 -29.89 -10.80
C VAL A 7 3.94 -29.82 -9.40
N ARG A 8 4.49 -30.94 -8.89
CA ARG A 8 5.18 -30.95 -7.59
C ARG A 8 6.44 -30.09 -7.59
N ILE A 9 7.25 -30.17 -8.65
CA ILE A 9 8.44 -29.33 -8.83
C ILE A 9 8.01 -27.85 -8.88
N PHE A 10 6.98 -27.53 -9.65
CA PHE A 10 6.45 -26.18 -9.76
C PHE A 10 5.98 -25.63 -8.41
N LEU A 11 5.21 -26.42 -7.64
CA LEU A 11 4.79 -26.04 -6.29
C LEU A 11 5.99 -25.83 -5.33
N ALA A 12 7.00 -26.69 -5.40
CA ALA A 12 8.21 -26.53 -4.62
C ALA A 12 8.98 -25.25 -4.97
N LEU A 13 9.08 -24.92 -6.27
CA LEU A 13 9.74 -23.69 -6.74
C LEU A 13 8.99 -22.44 -6.28
N ILE A 14 7.68 -22.37 -6.52
CA ILE A 14 6.85 -21.24 -6.04
C ILE A 14 6.93 -21.14 -4.52
N GLY A 15 6.79 -22.27 -3.83
CA GLY A 15 6.90 -22.34 -2.38
C GLY A 15 8.22 -21.79 -1.86
N SER A 16 9.33 -22.17 -2.49
CA SER A 16 10.67 -21.68 -2.12
C SER A 16 10.82 -20.18 -2.34
N VAL A 17 10.31 -19.64 -3.45
CA VAL A 17 10.36 -18.20 -3.73
C VAL A 17 9.55 -17.42 -2.68
N LEU A 18 8.31 -17.82 -2.41
CA LEU A 18 7.45 -17.16 -1.42
C LEU A 18 8.03 -17.25 0.00
N PHE A 19 8.59 -18.43 0.36
CA PHE A 19 9.22 -18.65 1.65
C PHE A 19 10.43 -17.74 1.85
N LEU A 20 11.35 -17.69 0.86
CA LEU A 20 12.55 -16.88 0.92
C LEU A 20 12.23 -15.38 0.93
N ASP A 21 11.31 -14.91 0.08
CA ASP A 21 10.87 -13.52 0.08
C ASP A 21 10.34 -13.10 1.47
N GLY A 22 9.40 -13.87 2.01
CA GLY A 22 8.86 -13.61 3.35
C GLY A 22 9.90 -13.68 4.45
N ALA A 23 10.77 -14.71 4.44
CA ALA A 23 11.83 -14.89 5.43
C ALA A 23 12.83 -13.72 5.44
N ILE A 24 13.29 -13.29 4.26
CA ILE A 24 14.19 -12.14 4.12
C ILE A 24 13.56 -10.87 4.68
N LEU A 25 12.32 -10.57 4.31
CA LEU A 25 11.65 -9.36 4.78
C LEU A 25 11.37 -9.39 6.30
N ILE A 26 11.02 -10.54 6.85
CA ILE A 26 10.86 -10.74 8.31
C ILE A 26 12.21 -10.54 9.03
N ALA A 27 13.31 -11.06 8.48
CA ALA A 27 14.66 -10.84 9.04
C ALA A 27 15.04 -9.33 9.06
N PHE A 28 14.56 -8.55 8.09
CA PHE A 28 14.66 -7.08 8.08
C PHE A 28 13.62 -6.38 8.96
N LYS A 29 12.96 -7.09 9.88
CA LYS A 29 11.94 -6.57 10.81
C LYS A 29 10.71 -5.96 10.13
N LYS A 30 10.42 -6.32 8.88
CA LYS A 30 9.20 -5.94 8.17
C LYS A 30 8.11 -6.99 8.43
N ILE A 31 7.54 -6.99 9.65
CA ILE A 31 6.57 -8.00 10.08
C ILE A 31 5.16 -7.45 9.91
N HIS A 32 4.44 -7.95 8.93
CA HIS A 32 3.03 -7.65 8.66
C HIS A 32 2.42 -8.75 7.79
N ILE A 33 1.10 -8.76 7.60
CA ILE A 33 0.40 -9.82 6.85
C ILE A 33 0.96 -10.02 5.43
N GLY A 34 1.41 -8.96 4.78
CA GLY A 34 2.01 -9.03 3.44
C GLY A 34 3.38 -9.71 3.39
N THR A 35 4.04 -9.96 4.51
CA THR A 35 5.31 -10.70 4.60
C THR A 35 5.12 -12.07 5.26
N VAL A 36 4.29 -12.15 6.30
CA VAL A 36 4.01 -13.39 7.03
C VAL A 36 3.21 -14.38 6.18
N LEU A 37 2.21 -13.90 5.44
CA LEU A 37 1.37 -14.78 4.63
C LEU A 37 2.14 -15.46 3.48
N PRO A 38 2.96 -14.76 2.67
CA PRO A 38 3.83 -15.42 1.69
C PRO A 38 4.79 -16.42 2.32
N PHE A 39 5.39 -16.10 3.47
CA PHE A 39 6.25 -17.04 4.21
C PHE A 39 5.50 -18.33 4.57
N LEU A 40 4.32 -18.23 5.15
CA LEU A 40 3.51 -19.40 5.55
C LEU A 40 3.01 -20.19 4.34
N LEU A 41 2.54 -19.52 3.28
CA LEU A 41 2.13 -20.17 2.03
C LEU A 41 3.31 -20.86 1.35
N GLY A 42 4.48 -20.24 1.36
CA GLY A 42 5.70 -20.83 0.83
C GLY A 42 6.08 -22.11 1.57
N LEU A 43 6.08 -22.07 2.91
CA LEU A 43 6.30 -23.23 3.76
C LEU A 43 5.26 -24.34 3.47
N PHE A 44 3.98 -23.97 3.40
CA PHE A 44 2.91 -24.91 3.09
C PHE A 44 3.11 -25.59 1.73
N PHE A 45 3.44 -24.85 0.68
CA PHE A 45 3.65 -25.42 -0.66
C PHE A 45 4.89 -26.32 -0.72
N CYS A 46 5.97 -25.97 -0.04
CA CYS A 46 7.16 -26.83 0.08
C CYS A 46 6.82 -28.15 0.80
N LEU A 47 6.14 -28.08 1.95
CA LEU A 47 5.72 -29.25 2.70
C LEU A 47 4.70 -30.08 1.92
N TYR A 48 3.74 -29.45 1.25
CA TYR A 48 2.78 -30.16 0.41
C TYR A 48 3.44 -30.87 -0.76
N ALA A 49 4.39 -30.24 -1.45
CA ALA A 49 5.17 -30.87 -2.53
C ALA A 49 6.00 -32.05 -2.03
N TYR A 50 6.61 -31.92 -0.83
CA TYR A 50 7.43 -32.98 -0.21
C TYR A 50 6.58 -34.16 0.25
N PHE A 51 5.50 -33.90 1.01
CA PHE A 51 4.63 -34.93 1.57
C PHE A 51 3.46 -35.34 0.67
N TYR A 52 3.46 -34.94 -0.59
CA TYR A 52 2.34 -35.09 -1.52
C TYR A 52 1.69 -36.49 -1.47
N TYR A 53 2.52 -37.57 -1.61
CA TYR A 53 2.00 -38.95 -1.62
C TYR A 53 1.38 -39.40 -0.30
N HIS A 54 1.91 -38.92 0.82
CA HIS A 54 1.36 -39.22 2.14
C HIS A 54 0.00 -38.53 2.35
N ILE A 55 -0.08 -37.26 1.91
CA ILE A 55 -1.31 -36.44 1.99
C ILE A 55 -2.40 -37.04 1.11
N GLU A 56 -2.10 -37.37 -0.16
CA GLU A 56 -3.07 -37.98 -1.07
C GLU A 56 -3.54 -39.33 -0.57
N ARG A 57 -2.63 -40.15 -0.05
CA ARG A 57 -2.98 -41.44 0.55
C ARG A 57 -3.89 -41.28 1.77
N PHE A 58 -3.59 -40.32 2.62
CA PHE A 58 -4.43 -40.01 3.79
C PHE A 58 -5.85 -39.63 3.38
N PHE A 59 -6.02 -38.73 2.43
CA PHE A 59 -7.32 -38.29 1.94
C PHE A 59 -8.08 -39.37 1.16
N PHE A 60 -7.37 -40.28 0.54
CA PHE A 60 -8.00 -41.45 -0.11
C PHE A 60 -8.79 -42.29 0.88
N TYR A 61 -8.30 -42.48 2.09
CA TYR A 61 -8.99 -43.23 3.16
C TYR A 61 -9.99 -42.39 3.97
N HIS A 62 -10.02 -41.05 3.80
CA HIS A 62 -10.86 -40.16 4.60
C HIS A 62 -11.73 -39.28 3.70
N PHE A 63 -12.80 -39.87 3.12
CA PHE A 63 -13.64 -39.16 2.13
C PHE A 63 -14.19 -37.81 2.58
N ARG A 64 -14.64 -37.66 3.83
CA ARG A 64 -15.16 -36.38 4.36
C ARG A 64 -14.07 -35.31 4.42
N LEU A 65 -12.88 -35.66 4.86
CA LEU A 65 -11.74 -34.76 4.91
C LEU A 65 -11.25 -34.38 3.50
N HIS A 66 -11.36 -35.30 2.53
CA HIS A 66 -11.06 -35.00 1.13
C HIS A 66 -11.99 -33.93 0.55
N SER A 67 -13.29 -33.94 0.90
CA SER A 67 -14.22 -32.89 0.47
C SER A 67 -13.86 -31.52 1.07
N VAL A 68 -13.51 -31.47 2.35
CA VAL A 68 -13.05 -30.24 3.01
C VAL A 68 -11.74 -29.72 2.38
N TRP A 69 -10.80 -30.63 2.07
CA TRP A 69 -9.55 -30.29 1.40
C TRP A 69 -9.79 -29.68 0.00
N ARG A 70 -10.67 -30.30 -0.79
CA ARG A 70 -11.03 -29.76 -2.12
C ARG A 70 -11.71 -28.41 -2.01
N PHE A 71 -12.61 -28.24 -1.03
CA PHE A 71 -13.25 -26.95 -0.76
C PHE A 71 -12.22 -25.89 -0.35
N GLY A 72 -11.23 -26.24 0.47
CA GLY A 72 -10.12 -25.36 0.81
C GLY A 72 -9.33 -24.86 -0.42
N TRP A 73 -9.05 -25.76 -1.38
CA TRP A 73 -8.42 -25.36 -2.65
C TRP A 73 -9.33 -24.46 -3.49
N LEU A 74 -10.63 -24.70 -3.52
CA LEU A 74 -11.58 -23.83 -4.21
C LEU A 74 -11.56 -22.42 -3.61
N CYS A 75 -11.63 -22.29 -2.30
CA CYS A 75 -11.54 -21.01 -1.60
C CYS A 75 -10.19 -20.31 -1.86
N PHE A 76 -9.09 -21.06 -1.88
CA PHE A 76 -7.77 -20.53 -2.23
C PHE A 76 -7.72 -19.94 -3.64
N TRP A 77 -8.28 -20.63 -4.64
CA TRP A 77 -8.33 -20.14 -6.02
C TRP A 77 -9.23 -18.90 -6.17
N ILE A 78 -10.39 -18.87 -5.51
CA ILE A 78 -11.27 -17.70 -5.48
C ILE A 78 -10.52 -16.49 -4.87
N TRP A 79 -9.85 -16.70 -3.75
CA TRP A 79 -9.03 -15.68 -3.12
C TRP A 79 -7.89 -15.22 -4.03
N LEU A 80 -7.18 -16.11 -4.68
CA LEU A 80 -6.07 -15.77 -5.57
C LEU A 80 -6.56 -14.96 -6.80
N ILE A 81 -7.71 -15.29 -7.36
CA ILE A 81 -8.34 -14.55 -8.45
C ILE A 81 -8.71 -13.14 -7.97
N SER A 82 -9.33 -12.99 -6.80
CA SER A 82 -9.68 -11.69 -6.23
C SER A 82 -8.46 -10.83 -5.93
N LEU A 83 -7.36 -11.43 -5.44
CA LEU A 83 -6.09 -10.77 -5.23
C LEU A 83 -5.47 -10.32 -6.57
N GLY A 84 -5.50 -11.16 -7.61
CA GLY A 84 -5.04 -10.82 -8.95
C GLY A 84 -5.82 -9.66 -9.55
N TYR A 85 -7.15 -9.66 -9.40
CA TYR A 85 -8.01 -8.54 -9.80
C TYR A 85 -7.64 -7.24 -9.07
N PHE A 86 -7.42 -7.30 -7.76
CA PHE A 86 -7.01 -6.15 -6.96
C PHE A 86 -5.66 -5.58 -7.42
N PHE A 87 -4.67 -6.43 -7.68
CA PHE A 87 -3.37 -6.02 -8.19
C PHE A 87 -3.47 -5.40 -9.59
N HIS A 88 -4.27 -6.00 -10.47
CA HIS A 88 -4.56 -5.44 -11.80
C HIS A 88 -5.22 -4.06 -11.69
N TYR A 89 -6.21 -3.93 -10.80
CA TYR A 89 -6.87 -2.65 -10.55
C TYR A 89 -5.87 -1.58 -10.07
N LEU A 90 -5.05 -1.88 -9.06
CA LEU A 90 -4.02 -0.96 -8.56
C LEU A 90 -3.05 -0.51 -9.66
N SER A 91 -2.63 -1.43 -10.53
CA SER A 91 -1.64 -1.11 -11.57
C SER A 91 -2.19 -0.20 -12.67
N ASN A 92 -3.50 -0.28 -12.96
CA ASN A 92 -4.13 0.41 -14.09
C ASN A 92 -4.82 1.73 -13.72
N HIS A 93 -5.22 1.90 -12.45
CA HIS A 93 -5.97 3.08 -12.01
C HIS A 93 -5.08 4.19 -11.41
N GLN A 94 -3.78 4.15 -11.67
CA GLN A 94 -2.86 5.21 -11.23
C GLN A 94 -2.86 6.37 -12.21
N ILE A 95 -3.06 7.59 -11.70
CA ILE A 95 -2.83 8.81 -12.48
C ILE A 95 -1.32 8.96 -12.68
N LYS A 96 -0.82 8.54 -13.85
CA LYS A 96 0.61 8.60 -14.20
C LYS A 96 1.04 10.00 -14.64
N ASN A 97 0.10 10.82 -15.11
CA ASN A 97 0.41 12.15 -15.63
C ASN A 97 0.87 13.09 -14.48
N GLN A 98 1.91 13.87 -14.75
CA GLN A 98 2.37 14.94 -13.86
C GLN A 98 1.57 16.23 -14.05
N ASN A 99 1.00 16.45 -15.24
CA ASN A 99 0.16 17.60 -15.54
C ASN A 99 -1.28 17.28 -15.08
N ILE A 100 -1.60 17.68 -13.86
CA ILE A 100 -2.95 17.64 -13.31
C ILE A 100 -3.61 19.02 -13.44
N ALA A 101 -4.92 19.04 -13.38
CA ALA A 101 -5.68 20.30 -13.31
C ALA A 101 -5.20 21.17 -12.12
N PRO A 102 -5.33 22.50 -12.21
CA PRO A 102 -4.95 23.40 -11.12
C PRO A 102 -5.60 23.00 -9.79
N VAL A 103 -4.80 22.94 -8.73
CA VAL A 103 -5.24 22.63 -7.37
C VAL A 103 -4.88 23.77 -6.41
N LYS A 104 -5.62 23.86 -5.30
CA LYS A 104 -5.36 24.86 -4.26
C LYS A 104 -4.34 24.39 -3.23
N ALA A 105 -4.26 23.07 -3.03
CA ALA A 105 -3.28 22.45 -2.15
C ALA A 105 -2.90 21.06 -2.63
N ILE A 106 -1.70 20.63 -2.20
CA ILE A 106 -1.16 19.28 -2.40
C ILE A 106 -0.88 18.72 -1.00
N ILE A 107 -1.58 17.69 -0.58
CA ILE A 107 -1.37 17.01 0.71
C ILE A 107 -0.51 15.78 0.45
N VAL A 108 0.65 15.68 1.09
CA VAL A 108 1.51 14.50 1.02
C VAL A 108 1.37 13.70 2.30
N LEU A 109 0.81 12.50 2.22
CA LEU A 109 0.63 11.62 3.36
C LEU A 109 1.96 10.99 3.79
N GLY A 110 2.28 11.05 5.07
CA GLY A 110 3.44 10.40 5.67
C GLY A 110 3.35 8.87 5.63
N THR A 111 4.50 8.20 5.78
CA THR A 111 4.59 6.74 5.83
C THR A 111 5.81 6.20 6.55
N GLY A 112 6.66 7.07 7.09
CA GLY A 112 7.75 6.69 7.96
C GLY A 112 9.09 7.33 7.62
N VAL A 113 9.82 7.63 8.68
CA VAL A 113 11.16 8.22 8.68
C VAL A 113 12.13 7.24 9.35
N LYS A 114 13.35 7.18 8.88
CA LYS A 114 14.42 6.37 9.47
C LYS A 114 15.74 7.15 9.46
N ASN A 115 16.40 7.25 10.61
CA ASN A 115 17.68 7.98 10.74
C ASN A 115 17.60 9.41 10.20
N ASP A 116 16.56 10.16 10.54
CA ASP A 116 16.32 11.55 10.10
C ASP A 116 16.26 11.72 8.57
N GLN A 117 15.91 10.66 7.84
CA GLN A 117 15.71 10.62 6.40
C GLN A 117 14.36 10.00 6.04
N PRO A 118 13.72 10.41 4.96
CA PRO A 118 12.51 9.76 4.51
C PRO A 118 12.79 8.31 4.12
N SER A 119 11.89 7.39 4.48
CA SER A 119 11.94 6.03 3.94
C SER A 119 11.88 6.06 2.40
N ALA A 120 12.36 4.99 1.73
CA ALA A 120 12.30 4.92 0.27
C ALA A 120 10.87 5.14 -0.27
N THR A 121 9.85 4.66 0.44
CA THR A 121 8.45 4.86 0.09
C THR A 121 8.01 6.32 0.27
N LEU A 122 8.46 6.98 1.34
CA LEU A 122 8.16 8.39 1.59
C LEU A 122 8.85 9.29 0.56
N ALA A 123 10.12 9.04 0.26
CA ALA A 123 10.86 9.76 -0.78
C ALA A 123 10.12 9.71 -2.13
N LYS A 124 9.59 8.55 -2.54
CA LYS A 124 8.79 8.43 -3.76
C LYS A 124 7.51 9.27 -3.75
N ARG A 125 6.86 9.46 -2.58
CA ARG A 125 5.72 10.37 -2.45
C ARG A 125 6.14 11.83 -2.62
N LEU A 126 7.24 12.21 -2.01
CA LEU A 126 7.81 13.56 -2.12
C LEU A 126 8.26 13.86 -3.56
N ASP A 127 8.96 12.91 -4.20
CA ASP A 127 9.36 13.01 -5.61
C ASP A 127 8.15 13.10 -6.55
N ARG A 128 7.02 12.50 -6.17
CA ARG A 128 5.76 12.59 -6.95
C ARG A 128 5.08 13.94 -6.78
N ALA A 129 5.12 14.53 -5.58
CA ALA A 129 4.48 15.80 -5.26
C ALA A 129 5.28 17.00 -5.80
N ALA A 130 6.59 16.94 -5.76
CA ALA A 130 7.47 18.07 -6.04
C ALA A 130 7.28 18.70 -7.44
N PRO A 131 7.26 17.96 -8.56
CA PRO A 131 7.05 18.54 -9.88
C PRO A 131 5.69 19.24 -10.02
N ILE A 132 4.67 18.75 -9.31
CA ILE A 132 3.34 19.34 -9.31
C ILE A 132 3.35 20.65 -8.53
N ALA A 133 4.03 20.68 -7.37
CA ALA A 133 4.17 21.89 -6.55
C ALA A 133 4.97 22.97 -7.28
N LEU A 134 6.02 22.60 -8.02
CA LEU A 134 6.81 23.53 -8.84
C LEU A 134 6.01 24.10 -10.01
N ALA A 135 5.19 23.27 -10.67
CA ALA A 135 4.32 23.71 -11.76
C ALA A 135 3.14 24.59 -11.27
N GLN A 136 2.84 24.55 -9.97
CA GLN A 136 1.72 25.27 -9.35
C GLN A 136 2.19 26.02 -8.08
N PRO A 137 3.00 27.08 -8.21
CA PRO A 137 3.65 27.75 -7.07
C PRO A 137 2.68 28.42 -6.09
N THR A 138 1.44 28.66 -6.49
CA THR A 138 0.38 29.18 -5.62
C THR A 138 -0.32 28.12 -4.78
N ALA A 139 -0.20 26.84 -5.15
CA ALA A 139 -0.76 25.73 -4.37
C ALA A 139 0.09 25.51 -3.10
N LYS A 140 -0.58 25.37 -1.96
CA LYS A 140 0.12 25.05 -0.70
C LYS A 140 0.47 23.56 -0.66
N LEU A 141 1.68 23.24 -0.19
CA LEU A 141 2.17 21.88 -0.05
C LEU A 141 2.16 21.48 1.42
N VAL A 142 1.20 20.64 1.80
CA VAL A 142 1.01 20.19 3.19
C VAL A 142 1.75 18.88 3.39
N MET A 143 2.71 18.88 4.32
CA MET A 143 3.46 17.69 4.76
C MET A 143 2.77 17.14 6.01
N THR A 144 2.17 15.93 5.91
CA THR A 144 1.39 15.37 7.01
C THR A 144 2.02 14.12 7.60
N GLY A 145 2.02 14.03 8.95
CA GLY A 145 2.55 12.89 9.69
C GLY A 145 2.85 13.24 11.14
N GLY A 146 3.65 12.42 11.82
CA GLY A 146 4.15 12.76 13.15
C GLY A 146 5.18 13.89 13.11
N ILE A 147 5.51 14.47 14.29
CA ILE A 147 6.39 15.66 14.45
C ILE A 147 7.68 15.54 13.63
N SER A 148 8.43 14.46 13.81
CA SER A 148 9.69 14.27 13.08
C SER A 148 9.47 14.04 11.58
N GLU A 149 8.36 13.44 11.20
CA GLU A 149 8.08 13.08 9.81
C GLU A 149 7.80 14.31 8.95
N ALA A 150 6.90 15.20 9.38
CA ALA A 150 6.57 16.42 8.64
C ALA A 150 7.81 17.33 8.44
N ILE A 151 8.67 17.44 9.45
CA ILE A 151 9.93 18.23 9.37
C ILE A 151 10.89 17.61 8.35
N VAL A 152 11.09 16.29 8.38
CA VAL A 152 11.95 15.56 7.45
C VAL A 152 11.44 15.69 6.01
N MET A 153 10.13 15.56 5.80
CA MET A 153 9.49 15.74 4.50
C MET A 153 9.73 17.15 3.94
N SER A 154 9.55 18.18 4.78
CA SER A 154 9.79 19.58 4.41
C SER A 154 11.25 19.82 4.03
N ARG A 155 12.18 19.35 4.85
CA ARG A 155 13.62 19.45 4.58
C ARG A 155 13.98 18.77 3.26
N TYR A 156 13.45 17.58 3.02
CA TYR A 156 13.71 16.82 1.79
C TYR A 156 13.29 17.60 0.54
N VAL A 157 12.07 18.14 0.48
CA VAL A 157 11.59 18.84 -0.72
C VAL A 157 12.30 20.18 -0.93
N GLN A 158 12.73 20.85 0.14
CA GLN A 158 13.53 22.09 0.03
C GLN A 158 14.94 21.79 -0.50
N GLN A 159 15.60 20.75 0.01
CA GLN A 159 16.98 20.42 -0.36
C GLN A 159 17.09 19.75 -1.73
N HIS A 160 16.20 18.81 -2.05
CA HIS A 160 16.30 18.01 -3.28
C HIS A 160 15.47 18.57 -4.45
N HIS A 161 14.43 19.32 -4.15
CA HIS A 161 13.50 19.83 -5.18
C HIS A 161 13.41 21.36 -5.19
N HIS A 162 14.13 22.05 -4.31
CA HIS A 162 14.15 23.53 -4.23
C HIS A 162 12.76 24.17 -4.05
N ILE A 163 11.83 23.46 -3.40
CA ILE A 163 10.51 24.00 -3.06
C ILE A 163 10.69 25.09 -2.00
N PRO A 164 10.15 26.31 -2.21
CA PRO A 164 10.30 27.39 -1.22
C PRO A 164 9.55 27.08 0.08
N ALA A 165 10.16 27.42 1.21
CA ALA A 165 9.57 27.19 2.53
C ALA A 165 8.20 27.88 2.70
N SER A 166 7.96 29.01 2.01
CA SER A 166 6.68 29.73 2.02
C SER A 166 5.52 28.96 1.38
N GLN A 167 5.82 27.94 0.56
CA GLN A 167 4.82 27.06 -0.04
C GLN A 167 4.45 25.90 0.89
N VAL A 168 5.32 25.54 1.86
CA VAL A 168 5.19 24.35 2.69
C VAL A 168 4.40 24.65 3.97
N ILE A 169 3.48 23.78 4.31
CA ILE A 169 2.73 23.76 5.59
C ILE A 169 3.05 22.44 6.28
N LEU A 170 3.38 22.47 7.58
CA LEU A 170 3.64 21.28 8.38
C LEU A 170 2.40 20.89 9.17
N GLU A 171 1.98 19.64 9.04
CA GLU A 171 1.02 18.97 9.90
C GLU A 171 1.79 17.87 10.65
N ASP A 172 2.03 18.05 11.92
CA ASP A 172 2.97 17.29 12.72
C ASP A 172 2.33 16.49 13.87
N LYS A 173 0.99 16.38 13.88
CA LYS A 173 0.23 15.77 14.99
C LYS A 173 -0.45 14.45 14.64
N SER A 174 -0.43 14.07 13.38
CA SER A 174 -1.18 12.91 12.90
C SER A 174 -0.46 11.59 13.15
N THR A 175 -1.25 10.58 13.47
CA THR A 175 -0.81 9.18 13.63
C THR A 175 -1.57 8.21 12.72
N SER A 176 -2.54 8.70 11.95
CA SER A 176 -3.34 7.91 11.01
C SER A 176 -3.68 8.72 9.75
N THR A 177 -4.08 8.03 8.68
CA THR A 177 -4.51 8.70 7.43
C THR A 177 -5.72 9.61 7.67
N GLU A 178 -6.63 9.19 8.52
CA GLU A 178 -7.79 9.99 8.90
C GLU A 178 -7.37 11.30 9.57
N LEU A 179 -6.49 11.23 10.57
CA LEU A 179 -5.96 12.41 11.26
C LEU A 179 -5.13 13.29 10.32
N ASN A 180 -4.33 12.70 9.42
CA ASN A 180 -3.61 13.45 8.39
C ASN A 180 -4.56 14.39 7.61
N LEU A 181 -5.67 13.86 7.15
CA LEU A 181 -6.64 14.63 6.35
C LEU A 181 -7.42 15.62 7.21
N LYS A 182 -7.90 15.20 8.38
CA LYS A 182 -8.64 16.05 9.30
C LYS A 182 -7.83 17.26 9.78
N ASN A 183 -6.57 17.05 10.18
CA ASN A 183 -5.70 18.12 10.64
C ASN A 183 -5.27 19.02 9.46
N SER A 184 -5.02 18.44 8.27
CA SER A 184 -4.76 19.23 7.06
C SER A 184 -5.92 20.16 6.72
N GLN A 185 -7.17 19.73 6.90
CA GLN A 185 -8.35 20.60 6.70
C GLN A 185 -8.27 21.85 7.57
N THR A 186 -7.96 21.71 8.86
CA THR A 186 -7.84 22.85 9.78
C THR A 186 -6.74 23.83 9.33
N LEU A 187 -5.59 23.30 8.91
CA LEU A 187 -4.48 24.13 8.43
C LEU A 187 -4.81 24.82 7.10
N LEU A 188 -5.49 24.16 6.19
CA LEU A 188 -5.94 24.72 4.92
C LEU A 188 -7.00 25.82 5.13
N GLN A 189 -7.93 25.62 6.06
CA GLN A 189 -8.92 26.65 6.42
C GLN A 189 -8.25 27.92 6.96
N ALA A 190 -7.18 27.80 7.76
CA ALA A 190 -6.40 28.96 8.23
C ALA A 190 -5.71 29.71 7.07
N GLN A 191 -5.49 29.05 5.92
CA GLN A 191 -4.98 29.65 4.67
C GLN A 191 -6.12 30.07 3.71
N GLN A 192 -7.37 30.11 4.16
CA GLN A 192 -8.56 30.40 3.36
C GLN A 192 -8.80 29.44 2.18
N ILE A 193 -8.28 28.20 2.29
CA ILE A 193 -8.47 27.13 1.32
C ILE A 193 -9.55 26.18 1.82
N ASN A 194 -10.65 26.09 1.07
CA ASN A 194 -11.75 25.17 1.37
C ASN A 194 -11.46 23.80 0.75
N ILE A 195 -11.71 22.71 1.49
CA ILE A 195 -11.53 21.32 1.01
C ILE A 195 -12.50 20.92 -0.11
N GLN A 196 -13.55 21.72 -0.37
CA GLN A 196 -14.41 21.55 -1.55
C GLN A 196 -13.74 22.05 -2.84
N GLN A 197 -12.64 22.77 -2.75
CA GLN A 197 -11.82 23.12 -3.91
C GLN A 197 -10.97 21.93 -4.36
N PRO A 198 -10.47 21.89 -5.61
CA PRO A 198 -9.58 20.85 -6.05
C PRO A 198 -8.31 20.76 -5.19
N ILE A 199 -8.08 19.60 -4.58
CA ILE A 199 -6.91 19.30 -3.74
C ILE A 199 -6.28 18.00 -4.24
N ALA A 200 -4.97 18.00 -4.45
CA ALA A 200 -4.25 16.78 -4.74
C ALA A 200 -3.83 16.09 -3.44
N ILE A 201 -4.04 14.79 -3.36
CA ILE A 201 -3.59 13.96 -2.23
C ILE A 201 -2.59 12.94 -2.77
N VAL A 202 -1.34 13.06 -2.34
CA VAL A 202 -0.23 12.20 -2.75
C VAL A 202 0.01 11.12 -1.71
N THR A 203 -0.05 9.88 -2.15
CA THR A 203 0.23 8.69 -1.33
C THR A 203 0.93 7.63 -2.17
N SER A 204 1.17 6.44 -1.63
CA SER A 204 1.71 5.32 -2.42
C SER A 204 0.62 4.68 -3.29
N ASP A 205 1.03 4.10 -4.41
CA ASP A 205 0.15 3.45 -5.38
C ASP A 205 -0.82 2.46 -4.73
N PHE A 206 -0.33 1.62 -3.83
CA PHE A 206 -1.16 0.63 -3.12
C PHE A 206 -2.22 1.27 -2.21
N HIS A 207 -1.97 2.46 -1.69
CA HIS A 207 -2.80 3.11 -0.67
C HIS A 207 -3.88 4.05 -1.24
N THR A 208 -3.87 4.31 -2.54
CA THR A 208 -4.76 5.30 -3.17
C THR A 208 -6.24 5.02 -2.96
N LEU A 209 -6.67 3.74 -3.04
CA LEU A 209 -8.06 3.35 -2.84
C LEU A 209 -8.57 3.68 -1.45
N ARG A 210 -7.85 3.21 -0.42
CA ARG A 210 -8.23 3.44 0.98
C ARG A 210 -8.12 4.91 1.35
N ALA A 211 -7.06 5.59 0.94
CA ALA A 211 -6.92 7.03 1.16
C ALA A 211 -8.04 7.84 0.48
N SER A 212 -8.49 7.42 -0.72
CA SER A 212 -9.63 8.05 -1.40
C SER A 212 -10.94 7.87 -0.63
N ALA A 213 -11.19 6.67 -0.09
CA ALA A 213 -12.39 6.39 0.70
C ALA A 213 -12.41 7.23 1.99
N ILE A 214 -11.28 7.26 2.72
CA ILE A 214 -11.13 8.10 3.92
C ILE A 214 -11.28 9.59 3.57
N ALA A 215 -10.68 10.06 2.47
CA ALA A 215 -10.80 11.45 2.03
C ALA A 215 -12.25 11.85 1.75
N ARG A 216 -13.01 10.99 1.07
CA ARG A 216 -14.45 11.24 0.84
C ARG A 216 -15.24 11.32 2.14
N LYS A 217 -15.01 10.42 3.09
CA LYS A 217 -15.64 10.43 4.42
C LYS A 217 -15.30 11.70 5.20
N GLN A 218 -14.10 12.27 4.99
CA GLN A 218 -13.67 13.54 5.57
C GLN A 218 -14.15 14.79 4.79
N GLY A 219 -14.93 14.62 3.73
CA GLY A 219 -15.52 15.72 2.95
C GLY A 219 -14.65 16.23 1.79
N TYR A 220 -13.56 15.56 1.42
CA TYR A 220 -12.73 15.90 0.26
C TYR A 220 -13.35 15.37 -1.04
N HIS A 221 -14.49 15.92 -1.48
CA HIS A 221 -15.24 15.38 -2.62
C HIS A 221 -14.55 15.61 -3.98
N HIS A 222 -13.68 16.60 -4.07
CA HIS A 222 -12.94 16.95 -5.30
C HIS A 222 -11.44 16.62 -5.20
N ALA A 223 -11.08 15.63 -4.36
CA ALA A 223 -9.69 15.19 -4.22
C ALA A 223 -9.19 14.46 -5.47
N ILE A 224 -8.00 14.84 -5.94
CA ILE A 224 -7.25 14.16 -7.00
C ILE A 224 -6.23 13.25 -6.34
N MET A 225 -6.46 11.93 -6.40
CA MET A 225 -5.57 10.96 -5.78
C MET A 225 -4.37 10.66 -6.67
N LEU A 226 -3.17 10.87 -6.15
CA LEU A 226 -1.90 10.67 -6.86
C LEU A 226 -1.08 9.58 -6.19
N GLY A 227 -0.92 8.45 -6.88
CA GLY A 227 -0.10 7.34 -6.43
C GLY A 227 1.37 7.53 -6.77
N ALA A 228 2.24 7.45 -5.76
CA ALA A 228 3.67 7.29 -5.96
C ALA A 228 4.02 5.80 -6.07
N SER A 229 4.90 5.44 -6.99
CA SER A 229 5.27 4.03 -7.22
C SER A 229 5.98 3.44 -6.00
N THR A 230 5.53 2.28 -5.57
CA THR A 230 6.20 1.53 -4.50
C THR A 230 7.50 0.91 -5.02
N PRO A 231 8.60 0.92 -4.25
CA PRO A 231 9.83 0.21 -4.59
C PRO A 231 9.57 -1.28 -4.87
N LEU A 232 10.23 -1.83 -5.92
CA LEU A 232 9.97 -3.20 -6.40
C LEU A 232 10.18 -4.26 -5.31
N GLU A 233 11.20 -4.07 -4.46
CA GLU A 233 11.59 -5.02 -3.40
C GLU A 233 10.49 -5.24 -2.34
N THR A 234 9.54 -4.33 -2.25
CA THR A 234 8.45 -4.41 -1.26
C THR A 234 7.07 -4.24 -1.86
N ARG A 235 6.97 -4.08 -3.19
CA ARG A 235 5.72 -3.74 -3.86
C ARG A 235 4.62 -4.77 -3.60
N TYR A 236 4.87 -6.01 -3.92
CA TYR A 236 3.84 -7.06 -3.82
C TYR A 236 3.44 -7.35 -2.37
N ASN A 237 4.38 -7.25 -1.44
CA ASN A 237 4.11 -7.39 -0.01
C ASN A 237 3.27 -6.21 0.53
N ALA A 238 3.55 -4.98 0.07
CA ALA A 238 2.75 -3.81 0.40
C ALA A 238 1.33 -3.90 -0.20
N TRP A 239 1.21 -4.34 -1.46
CA TRP A 239 -0.07 -4.54 -2.14
C TRP A 239 -0.91 -5.64 -1.48
N LEU A 240 -0.28 -6.74 -1.09
CA LEU A 240 -0.95 -7.82 -0.35
C LEU A 240 -1.44 -7.34 1.02
N ARG A 241 -0.62 -6.58 1.76
CA ARG A 241 -1.04 -5.97 3.02
C ARG A 241 -2.25 -5.05 2.80
N GLU A 242 -2.21 -4.23 1.77
CA GLU A 242 -3.28 -3.28 1.49
C GLU A 242 -4.57 -3.96 1.02
N TYR A 243 -4.49 -5.10 0.32
CA TYR A 243 -5.65 -5.91 -0.01
C TYR A 243 -6.45 -6.26 1.26
N PHE A 244 -5.78 -6.75 2.30
CA PHE A 244 -6.43 -7.08 3.57
C PHE A 244 -6.87 -5.82 4.33
N ALA A 245 -6.05 -4.76 4.35
CA ALA A 245 -6.39 -3.50 5.01
C ALA A 245 -7.61 -2.83 4.36
N TYR A 246 -7.72 -2.89 3.02
CA TYR A 246 -8.88 -2.37 2.31
C TYR A 246 -10.14 -3.20 2.61
N ALA A 247 -10.02 -4.52 2.59
CA ALA A 247 -11.15 -5.41 2.90
C ALA A 247 -11.63 -5.27 4.35
N SER A 248 -10.70 -5.18 5.33
CA SER A 248 -11.05 -5.00 6.74
C SER A 248 -11.69 -3.64 7.01
N GLY A 249 -11.15 -2.56 6.44
CA GLY A 249 -11.71 -1.23 6.62
C GLY A 249 -13.12 -1.09 6.03
N TRP A 250 -13.38 -1.75 4.90
CA TRP A 250 -14.74 -1.83 4.36
C TRP A 250 -15.69 -2.62 5.28
N LEU A 251 -15.23 -3.75 5.82
CA LEU A 251 -16.04 -4.59 6.71
C LEU A 251 -16.32 -3.91 8.06
N LEU A 252 -15.38 -3.10 8.56
CA LEU A 252 -15.47 -2.42 9.85
C LEU A 252 -16.04 -0.98 9.73
N ASP A 253 -16.51 -0.59 8.55
CA ASP A 253 -17.07 0.75 8.27
C ASP A 253 -16.11 1.90 8.65
N GLU A 254 -14.80 1.69 8.40
CA GLU A 254 -13.80 2.73 8.66
C GLU A 254 -13.90 3.88 7.64
N TYR A 255 -14.48 3.61 6.45
CA TYR A 255 -14.67 4.58 5.34
C TYR A 255 -15.80 4.22 4.39
#